data_73bf40a98de5c947cd5d1a1db9d6f3d0
#
_entry.id   73bf40a98de5c947cd5d1a1db9d6f3d0
#
_cell.length_a   1.000
_cell.length_b   1.000
_cell.length_c   1.000
_cell.angle_alpha   90.00
_cell.angle_beta   90.00
_cell.angle_gamma   90.00
#
_symmetry.space_group_name_H-M   'P 1'
#
loop_
_entity.id
_entity.type
_entity.pdbx_description
1 polymer ?
#
loop_
_entity_poly.entity_id
_entity_poly.type
_entity_poly.pdbx_seq_one_letter_code
_entity_poly.pdbx_strand_id
1 'polypeptide(L)'
;YDKNLTAHNWDKHLLVFGMDSTEDFEQLPLPNSNFSKKYTHELLNNFIIIGFIFMVTVGAVYKGYFRKFTVPLMLFFALMTLNNHPFQSSPFDPYHGDQGMEPYQNLIDFATSKGALVFWNHMEIDSGIGQKGTTMLETLPYPDDLLKTQNYTGFQAVGDNPIRQTEPGQQWDQVLMEYLNGNREHPVWGFGGNDYLCENQKGDQLGSVRTIFL
;
A
#
# COMPACT_ATOMS: atom_id res chain seq x y z
N TYR A 1 16.31 -10.67 15.60
CA TYR A 1 14.87 -10.36 15.62
C TYR A 1 14.70 -9.09 16.44
N ASP A 2 14.55 -7.97 15.74
CA ASP A 2 14.34 -6.70 16.41
C ASP A 2 12.85 -6.60 16.77
N LYS A 3 12.54 -6.56 18.07
CA LYS A 3 11.19 -6.37 18.57
C LYS A 3 10.59 -5.00 18.16
N ASN A 4 11.42 -4.10 17.63
CA ASN A 4 11.02 -2.79 17.14
C ASN A 4 10.57 -2.80 15.67
N LEU A 5 10.68 -3.95 14.98
CA LEU A 5 10.11 -4.16 13.64
C LEU A 5 8.68 -4.70 13.68
N THR A 6 7.95 -4.40 14.74
CA THR A 6 6.51 -4.60 14.73
C THR A 6 5.94 -3.62 13.71
N ALA A 7 5.34 -4.14 12.67
CA ALA A 7 4.65 -3.32 11.69
C ALA A 7 3.35 -2.79 12.34
N HIS A 8 3.51 -1.73 13.10
CA HIS A 8 2.38 -1.06 13.72
C HIS A 8 1.51 -0.40 12.64
N ASN A 9 0.19 -0.60 12.75
CA ASN A 9 -0.79 0.04 11.89
C ASN A 9 -0.67 -0.28 10.39
N TRP A 10 -0.28 -1.50 10.05
CA TRP A 10 -0.10 -1.93 8.67
C TRP A 10 -1.36 -2.52 8.03
N ASP A 11 -2.38 -2.83 8.82
CA ASP A 11 -3.68 -3.32 8.37
C ASP A 11 -4.74 -2.21 8.26
N LYS A 12 -4.34 -0.97 8.07
CA LYS A 12 -5.26 0.13 7.79
C LYS A 12 -5.85 -0.04 6.40
N HIS A 13 -7.16 0.11 6.30
CA HIS A 13 -7.87 -0.12 5.07
C HIS A 13 -8.19 1.18 4.34
N LEU A 14 -7.81 1.23 3.08
CA LEU A 14 -8.23 2.25 2.12
C LEU A 14 -9.00 1.58 0.99
N LEU A 15 -10.15 2.17 0.64
CA LEU A 15 -10.92 1.79 -0.53
C LEU A 15 -10.60 2.74 -1.67
N VAL A 16 -10.30 2.20 -2.85
CA VAL A 16 -9.99 2.97 -4.06
C VAL A 16 -10.99 2.60 -5.14
N PHE A 17 -11.69 3.59 -5.69
CA PHE A 17 -12.70 3.41 -6.71
C PHE A 17 -12.45 4.31 -7.92
N GLY A 18 -12.84 3.83 -9.11
CA GLY A 18 -12.94 4.66 -10.30
C GLY A 18 -11.61 4.94 -10.97
N MET A 19 -10.62 4.05 -10.83
CA MET A 19 -9.44 4.12 -11.69
C MET A 19 -9.81 3.81 -13.13
N ASP A 20 -9.30 4.62 -14.07
CA ASP A 20 -9.66 4.55 -15.48
C ASP A 20 -9.10 3.30 -16.19
N SER A 21 -8.04 2.71 -15.67
CA SER A 21 -7.42 1.54 -16.28
C SER A 21 -6.99 0.48 -15.25
N THR A 22 -7.00 -0.78 -15.70
CA THR A 22 -6.45 -1.90 -14.92
C THR A 22 -4.95 -1.72 -14.67
N GLU A 23 -4.24 -1.11 -15.62
CA GLU A 23 -2.80 -0.86 -15.52
C GLU A 23 -2.47 0.14 -14.41
N ASP A 24 -3.24 1.22 -14.28
CA ASP A 24 -3.09 2.16 -13.17
C ASP A 24 -3.39 1.49 -11.83
N PHE A 25 -4.40 0.62 -11.77
CA PHE A 25 -4.72 -0.14 -10.57
C PHE A 25 -3.58 -1.09 -10.16
N GLU A 26 -2.93 -1.74 -11.12
CA GLU A 26 -1.77 -2.61 -10.84
C GLU A 26 -0.54 -1.84 -10.34
N GLN A 27 -0.47 -0.55 -10.64
CA GLN A 27 0.62 0.33 -10.21
C GLN A 27 0.38 0.98 -8.84
N LEU A 28 -0.75 0.74 -8.18
CA LEU A 28 -1.01 1.27 -6.84
C LEU A 28 0.15 0.97 -5.90
N PRO A 29 0.71 1.97 -5.22
CA PRO A 29 1.73 1.77 -4.21
C PRO A 29 1.10 1.10 -2.99
N LEU A 30 1.35 -0.20 -2.80
CA LEU A 30 0.83 -0.94 -1.65
C LEU A 30 1.76 -0.72 -0.45
N PRO A 31 1.28 -0.10 0.64
CA PRO A 31 2.10 0.27 1.78
C PRO A 31 2.78 -0.91 2.46
N ASN A 32 2.15 -2.09 2.43
CA ASN A 32 2.60 -3.30 3.11
C ASN A 32 3.16 -4.37 2.17
N SER A 33 3.45 -4.03 0.91
CA SER A 33 3.98 -4.99 -0.05
C SER A 33 5.50 -4.96 -0.10
N ASN A 34 6.13 -6.11 0.15
CA ASN A 34 7.57 -6.28 0.02
C ASN A 34 8.05 -6.22 -1.43
N PHE A 35 7.16 -6.50 -2.39
CA PHE A 35 7.46 -6.52 -3.81
C PHE A 35 6.42 -5.71 -4.56
N SER A 36 6.82 -4.53 -5.03
CA SER A 36 5.93 -3.71 -5.84
C SER A 36 5.80 -4.30 -7.24
N LYS A 37 4.58 -4.58 -7.68
CA LYS A 37 4.29 -5.00 -9.06
C LYS A 37 4.77 -3.98 -10.09
N LYS A 38 4.75 -2.71 -9.73
CA LYS A 38 5.27 -1.61 -10.56
C LYS A 38 6.70 -1.84 -11.05
N TYR A 39 7.55 -2.43 -10.22
CA TYR A 39 8.96 -2.65 -10.57
C TYR A 39 9.24 -4.06 -11.09
N THR A 40 8.41 -5.03 -10.73
CA THR A 40 8.63 -6.45 -11.06
C THR A 40 8.43 -6.72 -12.56
N HIS A 41 7.42 -6.11 -13.19
CA HIS A 41 7.09 -6.41 -14.58
C HIS A 41 8.06 -5.80 -15.59
N GLU A 42 8.47 -4.56 -15.37
CA GLU A 42 9.37 -3.85 -16.29
C GLU A 42 10.79 -4.42 -16.28
N LEU A 43 11.27 -4.87 -15.12
CA LEU A 43 12.63 -5.35 -14.96
C LEU A 43 12.79 -6.86 -15.22
N LEU A 44 11.71 -7.64 -15.18
CA LEU A 44 11.78 -9.10 -15.25
C LEU A 44 12.43 -9.59 -16.54
N ASN A 45 12.07 -9.04 -17.70
CA ASN A 45 12.64 -9.41 -18.98
C ASN A 45 14.14 -9.09 -19.05
N ASN A 46 14.52 -7.89 -18.61
CA ASN A 46 15.92 -7.46 -18.56
C ASN A 46 16.73 -8.37 -17.61
N PHE A 47 16.18 -8.68 -16.43
CA PHE A 47 16.82 -9.58 -15.48
C PHE A 47 17.04 -10.97 -16.05
N ILE A 48 16.08 -11.56 -16.75
CA ILE A 48 16.21 -12.89 -17.36
C ILE A 48 17.30 -12.88 -18.45
N ILE A 49 17.29 -11.88 -19.36
CA ILE A 49 18.25 -11.78 -20.45
C ILE A 49 19.67 -11.57 -19.90
N ILE A 50 19.84 -10.62 -19.01
CA ILE A 50 21.15 -10.29 -18.41
C ILE A 50 21.65 -11.44 -17.56
N GLY A 51 20.76 -12.07 -16.77
CA GLY A 51 21.09 -13.26 -15.98
C GLY A 51 21.52 -14.46 -16.83
N PHE A 52 20.87 -14.67 -17.99
CA PHE A 52 21.28 -15.69 -18.94
C PHE A 52 22.69 -15.42 -19.48
N ILE A 53 22.98 -14.19 -19.93
CA ILE A 53 24.32 -13.80 -20.40
C ILE A 53 25.36 -13.97 -19.29
N PHE A 54 25.01 -13.59 -18.04
CA PHE A 54 25.87 -13.83 -16.86
C PHE A 54 26.21 -15.32 -16.71
N MET A 55 25.21 -16.20 -16.76
CA MET A 55 25.44 -17.66 -16.63
C MET A 55 26.32 -18.20 -17.77
N VAL A 56 26.17 -17.69 -19.01
CA VAL A 56 27.05 -18.06 -20.13
C VAL A 56 28.48 -17.62 -19.86
N THR A 57 28.70 -16.40 -19.35
CA THR A 57 30.05 -15.92 -19.03
C THR A 57 30.69 -16.71 -17.87
N VAL A 58 29.91 -17.10 -16.84
CA VAL A 58 30.35 -18.02 -15.79
C VAL A 58 30.83 -19.34 -16.38
N GLY A 59 30.05 -19.94 -17.29
CA GLY A 59 30.42 -21.18 -17.99
C GLY A 59 31.72 -21.03 -18.80
N ALA A 60 31.90 -19.90 -19.49
CA ALA A 60 33.12 -19.62 -20.26
C ALA A 60 34.36 -19.48 -19.35
N VAL A 61 34.23 -18.80 -18.20
CA VAL A 61 35.30 -18.71 -17.18
C VAL A 61 35.63 -20.07 -16.60
N TYR A 62 34.62 -20.87 -16.29
CA TYR A 62 34.81 -22.23 -15.78
C TYR A 62 35.56 -23.12 -16.76
N LYS A 63 35.22 -23.05 -18.06
CA LYS A 63 35.91 -23.75 -19.14
C LYS A 63 37.32 -23.20 -19.48
N GLY A 64 37.67 -22.04 -18.90
CA GLY A 64 38.98 -21.40 -19.12
C GLY A 64 39.10 -20.64 -20.43
N TYR A 65 37.98 -20.38 -21.13
CA TYR A 65 38.00 -19.65 -22.41
C TYR A 65 38.33 -18.16 -22.20
N PHE A 66 39.40 -17.68 -22.86
CA PHE A 66 39.79 -16.26 -22.93
C PHE A 66 39.63 -15.50 -21.59
N ARG A 67 40.13 -16.06 -20.49
CA ARG A 67 39.93 -15.58 -19.12
C ARG A 67 40.19 -14.07 -18.94
N LYS A 68 41.15 -13.51 -19.69
CA LYS A 68 41.47 -12.07 -19.62
C LYS A 68 40.27 -11.17 -20.01
N PHE A 69 39.37 -11.69 -20.86
CA PHE A 69 38.14 -10.95 -21.31
C PHE A 69 36.89 -11.46 -20.61
N THR A 70 36.78 -12.76 -20.39
CA THR A 70 35.55 -13.38 -19.82
C THR A 70 35.37 -13.04 -18.33
N VAL A 71 36.46 -12.87 -17.55
CA VAL A 71 36.33 -12.49 -16.13
C VAL A 71 35.81 -11.08 -15.98
N PRO A 72 36.35 -10.03 -16.63
CA PRO A 72 35.75 -8.70 -16.57
C PRO A 72 34.30 -8.67 -17.07
N LEU A 73 34.00 -9.39 -18.13
CA LEU A 73 32.65 -9.48 -18.70
C LEU A 73 31.67 -10.16 -17.73
N MET A 74 32.10 -11.24 -17.06
CA MET A 74 31.32 -11.90 -16.01
C MET A 74 30.99 -10.93 -14.85
N LEU A 75 31.99 -10.17 -14.38
CA LEU A 75 31.78 -9.18 -13.31
C LEU A 75 30.82 -8.08 -13.76
N PHE A 76 30.94 -7.61 -15.00
CA PHE A 76 30.02 -6.62 -15.54
C PHE A 76 28.59 -7.14 -15.57
N PHE A 77 28.35 -8.35 -16.09
CA PHE A 77 27.01 -8.92 -16.13
C PHE A 77 26.49 -9.31 -14.73
N ALA A 78 27.36 -9.64 -13.78
CA ALA A 78 26.97 -9.82 -12.38
C ALA A 78 26.41 -8.52 -11.80
N LEU A 79 27.12 -7.41 -11.98
CA LEU A 79 26.65 -6.10 -11.52
C LEU A 79 25.35 -5.66 -12.23
N MET A 80 25.25 -5.89 -13.54
CA MET A 80 24.04 -5.61 -14.30
C MET A 80 22.84 -6.46 -13.82
N THR A 81 23.05 -7.73 -13.50
CA THR A 81 22.02 -8.62 -12.95
C THR A 81 21.55 -8.11 -11.58
N LEU A 82 22.47 -7.72 -10.72
CA LEU A 82 22.14 -7.13 -9.42
C LEU A 82 21.37 -5.81 -9.56
N ASN A 83 21.79 -4.96 -10.52
CA ASN A 83 21.12 -3.68 -10.75
C ASN A 83 19.71 -3.82 -11.35
N ASN A 84 19.46 -4.87 -12.11
CA ASN A 84 18.18 -5.11 -12.80
C ASN A 84 17.33 -6.20 -12.13
N HIS A 85 17.65 -6.61 -10.89
CA HIS A 85 16.81 -7.60 -10.22
C HIS A 85 15.39 -7.07 -9.98
N PRO A 86 14.36 -7.89 -10.22
CA PRO A 86 12.97 -7.45 -10.12
C PRO A 86 12.43 -7.42 -8.69
N PHE A 87 13.22 -7.89 -7.73
CA PHE A 87 12.81 -8.01 -6.32
C PHE A 87 13.13 -6.74 -5.53
N GLN A 88 12.72 -5.60 -6.05
CA GLN A 88 12.86 -4.34 -5.32
C GLN A 88 11.74 -4.20 -4.31
N SER A 89 12.10 -4.00 -3.06
CA SER A 89 11.13 -3.70 -2.02
C SER A 89 10.50 -2.31 -2.24
N SER A 90 9.27 -2.14 -1.78
CA SER A 90 8.69 -0.82 -1.64
C SER A 90 9.60 0.06 -0.77
N PRO A 91 9.74 1.38 -1.05
CA PRO A 91 10.42 2.29 -0.12
C PRO A 91 9.76 2.32 1.26
N PHE A 92 8.54 1.82 1.36
CA PHE A 92 7.71 1.76 2.57
C PHE A 92 7.58 0.34 3.14
N ASP A 93 8.55 -0.53 2.87
CA ASP A 93 8.51 -1.89 3.42
C ASP A 93 8.78 -1.92 4.96
N PRO A 94 8.45 -3.03 5.63
CA PRO A 94 8.59 -3.16 7.08
C PRO A 94 10.00 -2.94 7.61
N TYR A 95 11.02 -3.09 6.77
CA TYR A 95 12.42 -2.98 7.18
C TYR A 95 12.90 -1.54 7.34
N HIS A 96 12.12 -0.56 6.86
CA HIS A 96 12.40 0.86 7.00
C HIS A 96 11.86 1.47 8.32
N GLY A 97 11.23 0.65 9.16
CA GLY A 97 10.65 1.08 10.42
C GLY A 97 9.31 1.80 10.25
N ASP A 98 8.89 2.52 11.29
CA ASP A 98 7.65 3.31 11.26
C ASP A 98 7.87 4.58 10.44
N GLN A 99 7.17 4.68 9.33
CA GLN A 99 7.22 5.82 8.41
C GLN A 99 5.97 6.71 8.53
N GLY A 100 5.22 6.56 9.60
CA GLY A 100 4.04 7.36 9.88
C GLY A 100 2.98 7.23 8.79
N MET A 101 2.52 8.37 8.27
CA MET A 101 1.46 8.43 7.26
C MET A 101 1.96 8.44 5.81
N GLU A 102 3.26 8.56 5.59
CA GLU A 102 3.82 8.65 4.23
C GLU A 102 3.39 7.53 3.28
N PRO A 103 3.35 6.25 3.69
CA PRO A 103 2.91 5.17 2.82
C PRO A 103 1.47 5.33 2.34
N TYR A 104 0.60 5.77 3.24
CA TYR A 104 -0.83 5.97 2.96
C TYR A 104 -1.06 7.23 2.14
N GLN A 105 -0.36 8.33 2.46
CA GLN A 105 -0.43 9.55 1.68
C GLN A 105 0.05 9.32 0.25
N ASN A 106 1.13 8.57 0.06
CA ASN A 106 1.62 8.20 -1.27
C ASN A 106 0.58 7.41 -2.09
N LEU A 107 -0.13 6.47 -1.46
CA LEU A 107 -1.22 5.73 -2.10
C LEU A 107 -2.37 6.68 -2.48
N ILE A 108 -2.79 7.55 -1.55
CA ILE A 108 -3.86 8.52 -1.77
C ILE A 108 -3.50 9.43 -2.95
N ASP A 109 -2.32 10.04 -2.92
CA ASP A 109 -1.88 10.99 -3.95
C ASP A 109 -1.74 10.31 -5.32
N PHE A 110 -1.23 9.08 -5.36
CA PHE A 110 -1.18 8.31 -6.60
C PHE A 110 -2.59 8.04 -7.16
N ALA A 111 -3.48 7.49 -6.32
CA ALA A 111 -4.83 7.12 -6.76
C ALA A 111 -5.63 8.35 -7.22
N THR A 112 -5.58 9.44 -6.46
CA THR A 112 -6.28 10.69 -6.81
C THR A 112 -5.70 11.34 -8.05
N SER A 113 -4.38 11.27 -8.28
CA SER A 113 -3.75 11.73 -9.53
C SER A 113 -4.23 10.99 -10.77
N LYS A 114 -4.80 9.79 -10.59
CA LYS A 114 -5.42 8.94 -11.61
C LYS A 114 -6.94 9.09 -11.67
N GLY A 115 -7.51 10.10 -11.03
CA GLY A 115 -8.94 10.37 -10.99
C GLY A 115 -9.74 9.47 -10.07
N ALA A 116 -9.10 8.63 -9.28
CA ALA A 116 -9.78 7.72 -8.37
C ALA A 116 -10.31 8.44 -7.12
N LEU A 117 -11.37 7.88 -6.55
CA LEU A 117 -11.91 8.23 -5.24
C LEU A 117 -11.28 7.34 -4.19
N VAL A 118 -10.80 7.92 -3.10
CA VAL A 118 -10.13 7.21 -2.00
C VAL A 118 -10.87 7.45 -0.70
N PHE A 119 -11.15 6.37 0.03
CA PHE A 119 -11.88 6.41 1.29
C PHE A 119 -11.14 5.65 2.37
N TRP A 120 -11.03 6.25 3.55
CA TRP A 120 -10.62 5.54 4.75
C TRP A 120 -11.72 4.59 5.23
N ASN A 121 -11.36 3.36 5.60
CA ASN A 121 -12.32 2.35 6.01
C ASN A 121 -11.94 1.76 7.38
N HIS A 122 -12.94 1.34 8.16
CA HIS A 122 -12.77 0.63 9.44
C HIS A 122 -11.81 1.33 10.43
N MET A 123 -11.89 2.65 10.56
CA MET A 123 -10.93 3.43 11.35
C MET A 123 -11.00 3.16 12.85
N GLU A 124 -12.07 2.54 13.33
CA GLU A 124 -12.29 2.09 14.70
C GLU A 124 -11.80 0.67 14.97
N ILE A 125 -11.24 -0.01 13.97
CA ILE A 125 -10.77 -1.38 14.12
C ILE A 125 -9.65 -1.48 15.16
N ASP A 126 -9.76 -2.46 16.03
CA ASP A 126 -8.73 -2.88 16.96
C ASP A 126 -8.50 -4.37 16.77
N SER A 127 -7.47 -4.72 16.02
CA SER A 127 -7.14 -6.12 15.73
C SER A 127 -6.30 -6.79 16.80
N GLY A 128 -5.88 -6.04 17.83
CA GLY A 128 -4.89 -6.51 18.78
C GLY A 128 -3.57 -6.87 18.10
N ILE A 129 -2.72 -7.62 18.81
CA ILE A 129 -1.44 -8.08 18.31
C ILE A 129 -1.61 -9.47 17.66
N GLY A 130 -1.42 -9.55 16.36
CA GLY A 130 -1.46 -10.78 15.57
C GLY A 130 -0.11 -11.14 14.97
N GLN A 131 0.15 -12.43 14.75
CA GLN A 131 1.33 -12.88 14.00
C GLN A 131 0.93 -13.34 12.61
N LYS A 132 1.55 -12.75 11.59
CA LYS A 132 1.37 -13.14 10.19
C LYS A 132 2.73 -13.52 9.61
N GLY A 133 2.98 -14.82 9.52
CA GLY A 133 4.30 -15.34 9.14
C GLY A 133 5.36 -14.99 10.19
N THR A 134 6.38 -14.25 9.80
CA THR A 134 7.47 -13.78 10.68
C THR A 134 7.25 -12.38 11.23
N THR A 135 6.16 -11.72 10.85
CA THR A 135 5.86 -10.33 11.21
C THR A 135 4.77 -10.27 12.27
N MET A 136 4.97 -9.45 13.27
CA MET A 136 3.92 -9.08 14.22
C MET A 136 3.14 -7.91 13.64
N LEU A 137 1.82 -8.04 13.59
CA LEU A 137 0.91 -7.00 13.14
C LEU A 137 0.05 -6.55 14.31
N GLU A 138 -0.10 -5.26 14.44
CA GLU A 138 -1.02 -4.64 15.38
C GLU A 138 -1.67 -3.46 14.68
N THR A 139 -2.99 -3.44 14.64
CA THR A 139 -3.76 -2.30 14.15
C THR A 139 -4.60 -1.77 15.29
N LEU A 140 -4.24 -0.61 15.78
CA LEU A 140 -5.02 0.16 16.74
C LEU A 140 -6.00 1.07 15.99
N PRO A 141 -7.09 1.54 16.65
CA PRO A 141 -7.97 2.54 16.05
C PRO A 141 -7.22 3.76 15.55
N TYR A 142 -7.54 4.21 14.33
CA TYR A 142 -6.80 5.27 13.65
C TYR A 142 -7.66 6.45 13.12
N PRO A 143 -8.66 6.93 13.89
CA PRO A 143 -9.52 8.02 13.45
C PRO A 143 -8.76 9.34 13.21
N ASP A 144 -7.63 9.55 13.90
CA ASP A 144 -6.76 10.72 13.71
C ASP A 144 -6.08 10.78 12.34
N ASP A 145 -6.10 9.68 11.58
CA ASP A 145 -5.52 9.66 10.25
C ASP A 145 -6.31 10.51 9.24
N LEU A 146 -7.58 10.79 9.55
CA LEU A 146 -8.37 11.81 8.84
C LEU A 146 -7.71 13.19 8.87
N LEU A 147 -7.10 13.55 9.99
CA LEU A 147 -6.43 14.85 10.17
C LEU A 147 -5.01 14.84 9.61
N LYS A 148 -4.35 13.67 9.60
CA LYS A 148 -2.95 13.51 9.21
C LYS A 148 -2.74 13.34 7.72
N THR A 149 -3.80 13.01 6.96
CA THR A 149 -3.74 12.81 5.52
C THR A 149 -4.59 13.82 4.77
N GLN A 150 -4.24 14.05 3.51
CA GLN A 150 -4.90 15.02 2.63
C GLN A 150 -5.37 14.32 1.34
N ASN A 151 -6.17 15.00 0.54
CA ASN A 151 -6.56 14.60 -0.82
C ASN A 151 -7.40 13.30 -0.93
N TYR A 152 -7.78 12.67 0.17
CA TYR A 152 -8.73 11.56 0.14
C TYR A 152 -10.17 12.09 0.03
N THR A 153 -11.06 11.30 -0.56
CA THR A 153 -12.46 11.71 -0.84
C THR A 153 -13.35 11.67 0.40
N GLY A 154 -13.16 10.66 1.24
CA GLY A 154 -14.03 10.48 2.41
C GLY A 154 -13.61 9.32 3.29
N PHE A 155 -14.54 8.91 4.15
CA PHE A 155 -14.31 7.81 5.08
C PHE A 155 -15.62 7.06 5.38
N GLN A 156 -15.52 5.85 5.90
CA GLN A 156 -16.67 5.10 6.39
C GLN A 156 -17.25 5.79 7.62
N ALA A 157 -18.41 6.42 7.45
CA ALA A 157 -19.11 7.16 8.50
C ALA A 157 -20.25 6.35 9.12
N VAL A 158 -20.66 5.26 8.51
CA VAL A 158 -21.70 4.35 8.99
C VAL A 158 -21.25 2.92 8.70
N GLY A 159 -21.27 2.07 9.72
CA GLY A 159 -20.87 0.66 9.65
C GLY A 159 -21.34 -0.08 10.89
N ASP A 160 -20.78 -1.28 11.14
CA ASP A 160 -21.21 -2.16 12.24
C ASP A 160 -20.71 -1.70 13.61
N ASN A 161 -19.59 -1.00 13.63
CA ASN A 161 -18.99 -0.53 14.87
C ASN A 161 -19.37 0.93 15.15
N PRO A 162 -19.35 1.34 16.44
CA PRO A 162 -19.56 2.74 16.81
C PRO A 162 -18.49 3.63 16.16
N ILE A 163 -18.91 4.49 15.25
CA ILE A 163 -18.02 5.38 14.51
C ILE A 163 -17.93 6.72 15.25
N ARG A 164 -17.04 6.79 16.23
CA ARG A 164 -16.89 7.95 17.13
C ARG A 164 -16.45 9.22 16.42
N GLN A 165 -15.71 9.09 15.29
CA GLN A 165 -15.22 10.22 14.52
C GLN A 165 -16.35 11.07 13.91
N THR A 166 -17.59 10.58 13.90
CA THR A 166 -18.79 11.31 13.45
C THR A 166 -19.53 12.05 14.57
N GLU A 167 -19.12 11.87 15.82
CA GLU A 167 -19.70 12.59 16.95
C GLU A 167 -19.32 14.09 16.89
N PRO A 168 -20.15 14.99 17.42
CA PRO A 168 -19.87 16.43 17.42
C PRO A 168 -18.50 16.77 18.03
N GLY A 169 -17.72 17.55 17.31
CA GLY A 169 -16.38 18.00 17.73
C GLY A 169 -15.27 16.99 17.47
N GLN A 170 -15.57 15.79 16.95
CA GLN A 170 -14.60 14.78 16.63
C GLN A 170 -13.94 15.02 15.25
N GLN A 171 -13.17 14.06 14.77
CA GLN A 171 -12.28 14.23 13.61
C GLN A 171 -13.01 14.68 12.35
N TRP A 172 -14.24 14.24 12.12
CA TRP A 172 -14.99 14.67 10.94
C TRP A 172 -15.33 16.18 10.98
N ASP A 173 -15.80 16.67 12.11
CA ASP A 173 -16.04 18.12 12.28
C ASP A 173 -14.75 18.92 12.10
N GLN A 174 -13.62 18.39 12.60
CA GLN A 174 -12.33 19.06 12.49
C GLN A 174 -11.85 19.15 11.02
N VAL A 175 -11.93 18.07 10.24
CA VAL A 175 -11.55 18.12 8.81
C VAL A 175 -12.49 18.98 7.99
N LEU A 176 -13.79 19.04 8.33
CA LEU A 176 -14.73 19.99 7.69
C LEU A 176 -14.39 21.43 8.04
N MET A 177 -13.97 21.70 9.26
CA MET A 177 -13.49 23.03 9.65
C MET A 177 -12.19 23.41 8.93
N GLU A 178 -11.27 22.46 8.72
CA GLU A 178 -10.09 22.70 7.89
C GLU A 178 -10.45 23.09 6.46
N TYR A 179 -11.44 22.39 5.86
CA TYR A 179 -11.96 22.76 4.54
C TYR A 179 -12.58 24.16 4.52
N LEU A 180 -13.44 24.48 5.49
CA LEU A 180 -14.07 25.82 5.58
C LEU A 180 -13.04 26.94 5.77
N ASN A 181 -11.92 26.65 6.42
CA ASN A 181 -10.82 27.59 6.61
C ASN A 181 -9.83 27.65 5.43
N GLY A 182 -10.06 26.88 4.36
CA GLY A 182 -9.20 26.82 3.19
C GLY A 182 -7.90 26.02 3.37
N ASN A 183 -7.83 25.20 4.41
CA ASN A 183 -6.68 24.33 4.69
C ASN A 183 -6.79 22.96 4.01
N ARG A 184 -7.93 22.67 3.36
CA ARG A 184 -8.18 21.50 2.50
C ARG A 184 -8.82 21.95 1.20
N GLU A 185 -8.48 21.27 0.11
CA GLU A 185 -9.05 21.56 -1.22
C GLU A 185 -10.48 21.05 -1.36
N HIS A 186 -10.83 19.97 -0.68
CA HIS A 186 -12.12 19.30 -0.78
C HIS A 186 -12.72 19.00 0.58
N PRO A 187 -14.06 19.01 0.72
CA PRO A 187 -14.71 18.48 1.91
C PRO A 187 -14.50 16.96 1.99
N VAL A 188 -14.47 16.44 3.20
CA VAL A 188 -14.39 15.01 3.47
C VAL A 188 -15.79 14.43 3.60
N TRP A 189 -16.15 13.46 2.75
CA TRP A 189 -17.48 12.86 2.70
C TRP A 189 -17.57 11.60 3.57
N GLY A 190 -18.68 11.47 4.29
CA GLY A 190 -19.02 10.22 4.97
C GLY A 190 -19.78 9.27 4.04
N PHE A 191 -19.44 7.98 4.05
CA PHE A 191 -20.18 6.96 3.31
C PHE A 191 -20.55 5.80 4.22
N GLY A 192 -21.56 5.00 3.79
CA GLY A 192 -21.94 3.76 4.45
C GLY A 192 -21.12 2.60 3.89
N GLY A 193 -20.45 1.87 4.74
CA GLY A 193 -19.64 0.71 4.37
C GLY A 193 -20.07 -0.54 5.13
N ASN A 194 -20.05 -1.67 4.44
CA ASN A 194 -20.38 -3.00 4.95
C ASN A 194 -19.17 -3.89 4.82
N ASP A 195 -18.76 -4.57 5.89
CA ASP A 195 -17.74 -5.60 5.83
C ASP A 195 -18.37 -6.97 5.57
N TYR A 196 -18.93 -7.13 4.35
CA TYR A 196 -19.58 -8.37 3.95
C TYR A 196 -18.56 -9.46 3.65
N LEU A 197 -18.48 -10.46 4.51
CA LEU A 197 -17.52 -11.56 4.36
C LEU A 197 -18.06 -12.71 3.48
N CYS A 198 -19.22 -13.21 3.76
CA CYS A 198 -20.00 -14.13 2.91
C CYS A 198 -21.31 -14.54 3.59
N GLU A 199 -22.28 -15.12 2.83
CA GLU A 199 -23.63 -15.48 3.29
C GLU A 199 -23.66 -16.43 4.51
N ASN A 200 -22.62 -17.21 4.72
CA ASN A 200 -22.58 -18.23 5.80
C ASN A 200 -21.70 -17.83 6.99
N GLN A 201 -21.15 -16.62 7.02
CA GLN A 201 -20.36 -16.12 8.12
C GLN A 201 -21.16 -15.12 8.96
N LYS A 202 -20.81 -15.03 10.24
CA LYS A 202 -21.33 -13.97 11.10
C LYS A 202 -20.71 -12.66 10.66
N GLY A 203 -21.45 -11.89 9.92
CA GLY A 203 -21.05 -10.57 9.43
C GLY A 203 -22.29 -9.83 8.96
N ASP A 204 -22.10 -8.64 8.45
CA ASP A 204 -23.16 -7.79 7.96
C ASP A 204 -23.94 -8.42 6.83
N GLN A 205 -25.23 -8.19 6.84
CA GLN A 205 -26.06 -8.55 5.70
C GLN A 205 -25.78 -7.59 4.54
N LEU A 206 -25.70 -8.15 3.32
CA LEU A 206 -25.51 -7.35 2.13
C LEU A 206 -26.60 -6.27 2.03
N GLY A 207 -26.20 -5.00 1.95
CA GLY A 207 -27.10 -3.85 1.85
C GLY A 207 -27.73 -3.38 3.16
N SER A 208 -27.28 -3.88 4.34
CA SER A 208 -27.69 -3.38 5.65
C SER A 208 -27.27 -1.90 5.82
N VAL A 209 -26.14 -1.51 5.25
CA VAL A 209 -25.66 -0.13 5.17
C VAL A 209 -25.48 0.26 3.71
N ARG A 210 -25.88 1.48 3.35
CA ARG A 210 -25.76 1.99 1.98
C ARG A 210 -25.63 3.51 1.95
N THR A 211 -24.91 4.00 0.97
CA THR A 211 -24.88 5.43 0.64
C THR A 211 -25.85 5.69 -0.51
N ILE A 212 -26.69 6.72 -0.37
CA ILE A 212 -27.63 7.13 -1.40
C ILE A 212 -27.11 8.47 -1.93
N PHE A 213 -26.91 8.55 -3.24
CA PHE A 213 -26.64 9.80 -3.94
C PHE A 213 -27.96 10.33 -4.50
N LEU A 214 -28.28 11.59 -4.21
CA LEU A 214 -29.46 12.30 -4.69
C LEU A 214 -29.08 13.25 -5.82
#